data_5d527276f4d73dc3f89384fcbf13959e
#
_entry.id   5d527276f4d73dc3f89384fcbf13959e
#
_cell.length_a   1.000
_cell.length_b   1.000
_cell.length_c   1.000
_cell.angle_alpha   90.00
_cell.angle_beta   90.00
_cell.angle_gamma   90.00
#
_symmetry.space_group_name_H-M   'P 1'
#
loop_
_entity.id
_entity.type
_entity.pdbx_description
1 polymer ?
#
loop_
_entity_poly.entity_id
_entity_poly.type
_entity_poly.pdbx_seq_one_letter_code
_entity_poly.pdbx_strand_id
1 'polypeptide(L)'
;PPDALGHRQRLRARLIDGGPDAMADYEVLEVMLFAARPRGDTKPLAKSLIRHFGSLGEVLSASADELSLVEGVGEAAIAAIAVVREAARRLAATQIADKPLLSSFDALLEYCRIHNSHAKIEEFHLLFLDTKNRLLKHERQGVGTVDQAPVYVREVLRRALELGASNMIMLHNHPSGDPTPSRADIEITNRVIEAGQPLGVKVHDHLIIGKSGHVSLKSKGLI
;
A
#
# COMPACT_ATOMS: atom_id res chain seq x y z
N PRO A 1 -24.58 -7.77 30.50
CA PRO A 1 -24.29 -9.18 30.74
C PRO A 1 -22.88 -9.32 31.31
N PRO A 2 -22.64 -10.20 32.31
CA PRO A 2 -21.33 -10.41 32.95
C PRO A 2 -20.22 -10.82 31.95
N ASP A 3 -20.56 -11.37 30.81
CA ASP A 3 -19.63 -11.78 29.75
C ASP A 3 -18.89 -10.64 29.02
N ALA A 4 -19.44 -9.44 28.97
CA ALA A 4 -18.82 -8.34 28.25
C ALA A 4 -17.58 -7.76 28.96
N LEU A 5 -17.54 -7.77 30.31
CA LEU A 5 -16.41 -7.26 31.09
C LEU A 5 -15.15 -8.13 30.97
N GLY A 6 -15.30 -9.46 30.90
CA GLY A 6 -14.19 -10.40 30.72
C GLY A 6 -13.76 -10.58 29.25
N HIS A 7 -14.65 -10.29 28.30
CA HIS A 7 -14.38 -10.53 26.87
C HIS A 7 -13.21 -9.68 26.32
N ARG A 8 -13.22 -8.38 26.56
CA ARG A 8 -12.13 -7.49 26.12
C ARG A 8 -10.77 -7.87 26.72
N GLN A 9 -10.77 -8.27 27.99
CA GLN A 9 -9.54 -8.71 28.66
C GLN A 9 -9.01 -10.01 28.04
N ARG A 10 -9.90 -10.98 27.78
CA ARG A 10 -9.52 -12.23 27.11
C ARG A 10 -8.98 -12.02 25.70
N LEU A 11 -9.60 -11.14 24.90
CA LEU A 11 -9.09 -10.83 23.55
C LEU A 11 -7.72 -10.16 23.58
N ARG A 12 -7.49 -9.22 24.53
CA ARG A 12 -6.18 -8.61 24.69
C ARG A 12 -5.11 -9.62 25.10
N ALA A 13 -5.43 -10.52 26.03
CA ALA A 13 -4.51 -11.58 26.44
C ALA A 13 -4.19 -12.51 25.26
N ARG A 14 -5.20 -12.93 24.48
CA ARG A 14 -4.96 -13.74 23.27
C ARG A 14 -4.08 -13.03 22.24
N LEU A 15 -4.24 -11.72 22.04
CA LEU A 15 -3.41 -10.95 21.11
C LEU A 15 -1.95 -10.88 21.59
N ILE A 16 -1.74 -10.71 22.90
CA ILE A 16 -0.41 -10.53 23.50
C ILE A 16 0.32 -11.88 23.60
N ASP A 17 -0.38 -12.92 24.02
CA ASP A 17 0.22 -14.21 24.42
C ASP A 17 0.13 -15.27 23.30
N GLY A 18 -0.81 -15.12 22.37
CA GLY A 18 -1.21 -16.20 21.45
C GLY A 18 -0.45 -16.24 20.12
N GLY A 19 0.39 -15.22 19.83
CA GLY A 19 1.09 -15.12 18.53
C GLY A 19 0.20 -14.71 17.35
N PRO A 20 0.78 -14.64 16.12
CA PRO A 20 0.12 -14.01 14.97
C PRO A 20 -1.17 -14.70 14.51
N ASP A 21 -1.27 -16.03 14.66
CA ASP A 21 -2.40 -16.82 14.16
C ASP A 21 -3.49 -17.08 15.22
N ALA A 22 -3.36 -16.50 16.40
CA ALA A 22 -4.26 -16.77 17.52
C ALA A 22 -5.65 -16.12 17.38
N MET A 23 -5.83 -15.21 16.44
CA MET A 23 -7.04 -14.39 16.29
C MET A 23 -7.54 -14.38 14.85
N ALA A 24 -8.86 -14.43 14.70
CA ALA A 24 -9.50 -14.18 13.41
C ALA A 24 -9.48 -12.69 13.08
N ASP A 25 -9.58 -12.32 11.78
CA ASP A 25 -9.58 -10.94 11.29
C ASP A 25 -10.55 -10.02 12.04
N TYR A 26 -11.78 -10.49 12.28
CA TYR A 26 -12.76 -9.69 13.01
C TYR A 26 -12.38 -9.47 14.49
N GLU A 27 -11.63 -10.38 15.11
CA GLU A 27 -11.18 -10.25 16.49
C GLU A 27 -10.05 -9.22 16.61
N VAL A 28 -9.13 -9.22 15.64
CA VAL A 28 -8.08 -8.18 15.53
C VAL A 28 -8.74 -6.80 15.37
N LEU A 29 -9.68 -6.69 14.44
CA LEU A 29 -10.43 -5.45 14.21
C LEU A 29 -11.24 -5.04 15.46
N GLU A 30 -11.81 -6.00 16.17
CA GLU A 30 -12.52 -5.75 17.42
C GLU A 30 -11.60 -5.11 18.48
N VAL A 31 -10.38 -5.62 18.66
CA VAL A 31 -9.39 -5.04 19.59
C VAL A 31 -8.99 -3.63 19.16
N MET A 32 -8.80 -3.38 17.90
CA MET A 32 -8.52 -2.03 17.36
C MET A 32 -9.64 -1.05 17.73
N LEU A 33 -10.88 -1.47 17.58
CA LEU A 33 -12.06 -0.66 17.87
C LEU A 33 -12.29 -0.40 19.36
N PHE A 34 -11.60 -1.09 20.28
CA PHE A 34 -11.68 -0.80 21.71
C PHE A 34 -11.22 0.63 22.05
N ALA A 35 -10.25 1.16 21.33
CA ALA A 35 -9.80 2.53 21.50
C ALA A 35 -10.86 3.55 21.04
N ALA A 36 -11.56 3.25 19.96
CA ALA A 36 -12.62 4.11 19.42
C ALA A 36 -13.93 4.02 20.22
N ARG A 37 -14.20 2.87 20.82
CA ARG A 37 -15.39 2.58 21.62
C ARG A 37 -15.01 2.00 22.97
N PRO A 38 -14.69 2.85 23.98
CA PRO A 38 -14.30 2.38 25.32
C PRO A 38 -15.40 1.60 26.04
N ARG A 39 -16.67 1.85 25.68
CA ARG A 39 -17.84 1.18 26.25
C ARG A 39 -18.67 0.51 25.16
N GLY A 40 -19.39 -0.56 25.53
CA GLY A 40 -20.26 -1.31 24.61
C GLY A 40 -19.53 -2.46 23.88
N ASP A 41 -20.31 -3.18 23.11
CA ASP A 41 -19.84 -4.33 22.30
C ASP A 41 -19.35 -3.85 20.93
N THR A 42 -18.12 -4.15 20.60
CA THR A 42 -17.49 -3.81 19.31
C THR A 42 -17.53 -4.96 18.31
N LYS A 43 -17.85 -6.17 18.76
CA LYS A 43 -17.90 -7.38 17.90
C LYS A 43 -18.90 -7.29 16.74
N PRO A 44 -20.13 -6.78 16.92
CA PRO A 44 -21.06 -6.61 15.81
C PRO A 44 -20.52 -5.67 14.74
N LEU A 45 -19.87 -4.55 15.16
CA LEU A 45 -19.28 -3.59 14.25
C LEU A 45 -18.09 -4.18 13.48
N ALA A 46 -17.18 -4.89 14.18
CA ALA A 46 -16.05 -5.55 13.54
C ALA A 46 -16.51 -6.57 12.49
N LYS A 47 -17.51 -7.39 12.81
CA LYS A 47 -18.10 -8.35 11.87
C LYS A 47 -18.80 -7.68 10.70
N SER A 48 -19.48 -6.55 10.93
CA SER A 48 -20.13 -5.78 9.87
C SER A 48 -19.11 -5.22 8.88
N LEU A 49 -17.99 -4.66 9.37
CA LEU A 49 -16.88 -4.17 8.55
C LEU A 49 -16.26 -5.29 7.72
N ILE A 50 -15.90 -6.43 8.33
CA ILE A 50 -15.35 -7.58 7.58
C ILE A 50 -16.34 -8.08 6.53
N ARG A 51 -17.63 -8.14 6.85
CA ARG A 51 -18.66 -8.56 5.86
C ARG A 51 -18.78 -7.57 4.70
N HIS A 52 -18.69 -6.28 4.99
CA HIS A 52 -18.84 -5.23 3.97
C HIS A 52 -17.62 -5.17 3.03
N PHE A 53 -16.42 -5.26 3.58
CA PHE A 53 -15.18 -5.10 2.81
C PHE A 53 -14.52 -6.44 2.39
N GLY A 54 -14.86 -7.56 3.02
CA GLY A 54 -14.38 -8.90 2.68
C GLY A 54 -13.24 -9.41 3.56
N SER A 55 -12.28 -8.59 3.94
CA SER A 55 -11.12 -8.95 4.77
C SER A 55 -10.65 -7.81 5.66
N LEU A 56 -9.78 -8.11 6.64
CA LEU A 56 -9.13 -7.09 7.46
C LEU A 56 -8.27 -6.14 6.59
N GLY A 57 -7.55 -6.68 5.63
CA GLY A 57 -6.74 -5.88 4.71
C GLY A 57 -7.57 -4.86 3.93
N GLU A 58 -8.73 -5.25 3.42
CA GLU A 58 -9.65 -4.36 2.72
C GLU A 58 -10.25 -3.29 3.66
N VAL A 59 -10.56 -3.65 4.92
CA VAL A 59 -11.01 -2.66 5.92
C VAL A 59 -9.91 -1.63 6.21
N LEU A 60 -8.67 -2.08 6.39
CA LEU A 60 -7.54 -1.19 6.66
C LEU A 60 -7.22 -0.26 5.48
N SER A 61 -7.56 -0.68 4.28
CA SER A 61 -7.29 0.06 3.04
C SER A 61 -8.40 1.00 2.62
N ALA A 62 -9.60 0.81 3.18
CA ALA A 62 -10.76 1.63 2.84
C ALA A 62 -10.56 3.10 3.20
N SER A 63 -11.07 4.00 2.34
CA SER A 63 -11.06 5.44 2.59
C SER A 63 -11.98 5.82 3.76
N ALA A 64 -11.79 7.01 4.31
CA ALA A 64 -12.67 7.54 5.36
C ALA A 64 -14.14 7.60 4.90
N ASP A 65 -14.36 8.01 3.66
CA ASP A 65 -15.72 8.11 3.08
C ASP A 65 -16.38 6.73 3.00
N GLU A 66 -15.66 5.70 2.54
CA GLU A 66 -16.17 4.34 2.46
C GLU A 66 -16.47 3.73 3.82
N LEU A 67 -15.57 3.93 4.78
CA LEU A 67 -15.78 3.49 6.15
C LEU A 67 -17.00 4.15 6.76
N SER A 68 -17.27 5.41 6.43
CA SER A 68 -18.41 6.16 6.94
C SER A 68 -19.77 5.65 6.46
N LEU A 69 -19.81 4.91 5.34
CA LEU A 69 -21.02 4.29 4.81
C LEU A 69 -21.48 3.08 5.64
N VAL A 70 -20.59 2.53 6.48
CA VAL A 70 -20.96 1.38 7.33
C VAL A 70 -21.63 1.88 8.60
N GLU A 71 -22.87 1.44 8.84
CA GLU A 71 -23.64 1.82 10.02
C GLU A 71 -22.86 1.56 11.31
N GLY A 72 -22.81 2.58 12.16
CA GLY A 72 -22.10 2.51 13.43
C GLY A 72 -20.61 2.85 13.36
N VAL A 73 -20.05 3.14 12.20
CA VAL A 73 -18.68 3.65 12.06
C VAL A 73 -18.71 5.18 12.21
N GLY A 74 -18.14 5.67 13.32
CA GLY A 74 -17.94 7.09 13.54
C GLY A 74 -16.47 7.49 13.37
N GLU A 75 -16.20 8.79 13.47
CA GLU A 75 -14.87 9.39 13.27
C GLU A 75 -13.78 8.69 14.09
N ALA A 76 -14.06 8.36 15.38
CA ALA A 76 -13.10 7.65 16.22
C ALA A 76 -12.72 6.26 15.70
N ALA A 77 -13.67 5.52 15.08
CA ALA A 77 -13.38 4.23 14.47
C ALA A 77 -12.55 4.39 13.20
N ILE A 78 -12.87 5.39 12.36
CA ILE A 78 -12.10 5.74 11.17
C ILE A 78 -10.66 6.10 11.56
N ALA A 79 -10.49 6.94 12.58
CA ALA A 79 -9.16 7.32 13.06
C ALA A 79 -8.36 6.13 13.59
N ALA A 80 -8.99 5.21 14.35
CA ALA A 80 -8.31 4.02 14.85
C ALA A 80 -7.82 3.10 13.70
N ILE A 81 -8.63 2.92 12.66
CA ILE A 81 -8.26 2.16 11.47
C ILE A 81 -7.13 2.87 10.71
N ALA A 82 -7.23 4.19 10.51
CA ALA A 82 -6.23 4.98 9.82
C ALA A 82 -4.87 4.96 10.52
N VAL A 83 -4.83 4.99 11.85
CA VAL A 83 -3.57 4.91 12.63
C VAL A 83 -2.88 3.57 12.42
N VAL A 84 -3.60 2.46 12.41
CA VAL A 84 -2.99 1.13 12.18
C VAL A 84 -2.47 1.02 10.76
N ARG A 85 -3.22 1.49 9.77
CA ARG A 85 -2.75 1.58 8.37
C ARG A 85 -1.46 2.39 8.27
N GLU A 86 -1.41 3.58 8.88
CA GLU A 86 -0.23 4.45 8.84
C GLU A 86 0.97 3.82 9.58
N ALA A 87 0.73 3.14 10.71
CA ALA A 87 1.78 2.41 11.43
C ALA A 87 2.36 1.28 10.58
N ALA A 88 1.52 0.48 9.93
CA ALA A 88 1.96 -0.58 9.01
C ALA A 88 2.77 -0.01 7.84
N ARG A 89 2.31 1.10 7.24
CA ARG A 89 3.02 1.80 6.18
C ARG A 89 4.42 2.26 6.61
N ARG A 90 4.54 2.86 7.79
CA ARG A 90 5.82 3.32 8.35
C ARG A 90 6.75 2.14 8.67
N LEU A 91 6.22 1.08 9.25
CA LEU A 91 6.99 -0.12 9.55
C LEU A 91 7.57 -0.74 8.28
N ALA A 92 6.75 -0.89 7.22
CA ALA A 92 7.24 -1.36 5.93
C ALA A 92 8.32 -0.45 5.33
N ALA A 93 8.16 0.88 5.47
CA ALA A 93 9.17 1.84 5.01
C ALA A 93 10.52 1.68 5.74
N THR A 94 10.54 1.35 7.04
CA THR A 94 11.80 1.14 7.78
C THR A 94 12.58 -0.09 7.29
N GLN A 95 11.88 -1.11 6.77
CA GLN A 95 12.55 -2.32 6.27
C GLN A 95 13.37 -2.09 5.01
N ILE A 96 13.05 -1.03 4.27
CA ILE A 96 13.71 -0.69 3.00
C ILE A 96 14.60 0.56 3.09
N ALA A 97 14.53 1.36 4.19
CA ALA A 97 15.20 2.66 4.28
C ALA A 97 16.73 2.59 4.24
N ASP A 98 17.34 1.58 4.88
CA ASP A 98 18.80 1.49 5.03
C ASP A 98 19.46 0.40 4.18
N LYS A 99 18.67 -0.36 3.42
CA LYS A 99 19.18 -1.46 2.58
C LYS A 99 19.04 -1.11 1.11
N PRO A 100 19.92 -1.63 0.24
CA PRO A 100 19.69 -1.53 -1.18
C PRO A 100 18.33 -2.14 -1.52
N LEU A 101 17.41 -1.34 -2.08
CA LEU A 101 16.02 -1.76 -2.34
C LEU A 101 15.94 -3.03 -3.19
N LEU A 102 16.92 -3.20 -4.09
CA LEU A 102 17.03 -4.36 -4.97
C LEU A 102 17.65 -5.60 -4.30
N SER A 103 18.17 -5.48 -3.08
CA SER A 103 18.73 -6.65 -2.36
C SER A 103 17.66 -7.56 -1.78
N SER A 104 16.41 -7.09 -1.69
CA SER A 104 15.25 -7.87 -1.27
C SER A 104 14.04 -7.46 -2.10
N PHE A 105 13.84 -8.15 -3.22
CA PHE A 105 12.69 -7.92 -4.10
C PHE A 105 11.37 -8.16 -3.37
N ASP A 106 11.34 -9.14 -2.45
CA ASP A 106 10.15 -9.43 -1.65
C ASP A 106 9.80 -8.26 -0.71
N ALA A 107 10.79 -7.63 -0.07
CA ALA A 107 10.55 -6.45 0.78
C ALA A 107 10.07 -5.24 -0.06
N LEU A 108 10.59 -5.07 -1.26
CA LEU A 108 10.11 -4.06 -2.20
C LEU A 108 8.65 -4.32 -2.59
N LEU A 109 8.31 -5.55 -2.93
CA LEU A 109 6.94 -5.91 -3.30
C LEU A 109 5.97 -5.71 -2.14
N GLU A 110 6.35 -6.10 -0.93
CA GLU A 110 5.54 -5.91 0.27
C GLU A 110 5.30 -4.42 0.53
N TYR A 111 6.36 -3.61 0.42
CA TYR A 111 6.26 -2.16 0.51
C TYR A 111 5.30 -1.59 -0.55
N CYS A 112 5.44 -2.01 -1.79
CA CYS A 112 4.58 -1.57 -2.90
C CYS A 112 3.12 -1.97 -2.70
N ARG A 113 2.87 -3.19 -2.22
CA ARG A 113 1.52 -3.67 -1.91
C ARG A 113 0.85 -2.84 -0.83
N ILE A 114 1.52 -2.58 0.27
CA ILE A 114 1.00 -1.76 1.38
C ILE A 114 0.63 -0.35 0.90
N HIS A 115 1.35 0.18 -0.10
CA HIS A 115 1.10 1.54 -0.60
C HIS A 115 0.04 1.61 -1.72
N ASN A 116 -0.09 0.57 -2.56
CA ASN A 116 -0.77 0.72 -3.84
C ASN A 116 -1.86 -0.33 -4.15
N SER A 117 -1.89 -1.51 -3.50
CA SER A 117 -2.78 -2.60 -3.91
C SER A 117 -4.26 -2.31 -3.72
N HIS A 118 -4.61 -1.35 -2.88
CA HIS A 118 -5.98 -1.04 -2.50
C HIS A 118 -6.49 0.31 -3.03
N ALA A 119 -5.67 1.02 -3.81
CA ALA A 119 -6.12 2.24 -4.45
C ALA A 119 -7.20 1.92 -5.50
N LYS A 120 -8.37 2.58 -5.38
CA LYS A 120 -9.52 2.41 -6.31
C LYS A 120 -9.36 3.14 -7.63
N ILE A 121 -8.42 4.03 -7.68
CA ILE A 121 -8.00 4.77 -8.87
C ILE A 121 -6.57 4.39 -9.20
N GLU A 122 -6.20 4.53 -10.46
CA GLU A 122 -4.83 4.32 -10.87
C GLU A 122 -3.93 5.41 -10.30
N GLU A 123 -2.93 5.02 -9.53
CA GLU A 123 -1.93 5.90 -8.97
C GLU A 123 -0.55 5.52 -9.52
N PHE A 124 0.15 6.50 -10.07
CA PHE A 124 1.51 6.32 -10.56
C PHE A 124 2.52 6.85 -9.56
N HIS A 125 3.45 6.01 -9.17
CA HIS A 125 4.47 6.30 -8.18
C HIS A 125 5.88 6.10 -8.73
N LEU A 126 6.83 6.84 -8.16
CA LEU A 126 8.25 6.71 -8.44
C LEU A 126 9.03 6.49 -7.15
N LEU A 127 9.89 5.49 -7.17
CA LEU A 127 10.89 5.27 -6.13
C LEU A 127 12.24 5.72 -6.69
N PHE A 128 12.75 6.83 -6.19
CA PHE A 128 14.04 7.40 -6.57
C PHE A 128 15.15 6.80 -5.71
N LEU A 129 16.23 6.32 -6.34
CA LEU A 129 17.30 5.58 -5.69
C LEU A 129 18.66 6.23 -5.94
N ASP A 130 19.55 6.10 -4.96
CA ASP A 130 20.95 6.48 -5.11
C ASP A 130 21.75 5.44 -5.95
N THR A 131 23.05 5.69 -6.13
CA THR A 131 23.98 4.79 -6.84
C THR A 131 24.13 3.41 -6.18
N LYS A 132 23.80 3.30 -4.89
CA LYS A 132 23.78 2.04 -4.13
C LYS A 132 22.40 1.40 -4.06
N ASN A 133 21.43 1.93 -4.84
CA ASN A 133 20.04 1.50 -4.85
C ASN A 133 19.31 1.65 -3.51
N ARG A 134 19.69 2.59 -2.66
CA ARG A 134 18.95 2.95 -1.46
C ARG A 134 17.89 3.96 -1.80
N LEU A 135 16.73 3.85 -1.15
CA LEU A 135 15.60 4.74 -1.39
C LEU A 135 15.92 6.17 -0.92
N LEU A 136 15.96 7.12 -1.85
CA LEU A 136 16.05 8.55 -1.59
C LEU A 136 14.67 9.14 -1.32
N LYS A 137 13.70 8.79 -2.16
CA LYS A 137 12.33 9.29 -2.06
C LYS A 137 11.34 8.35 -2.74
N HIS A 138 10.15 8.25 -2.16
CA HIS A 138 8.96 7.69 -2.80
C HIS A 138 7.96 8.82 -3.02
N GLU A 139 7.53 9.02 -4.26
CA GLU A 139 6.60 10.08 -4.63
C GLU A 139 5.49 9.56 -5.53
N ARG A 140 4.28 10.01 -5.26
CA ARG A 140 3.16 9.86 -6.18
C ARG A 140 3.22 10.97 -7.21
N GLN A 141 3.32 10.62 -8.49
CA GLN A 141 3.46 11.59 -9.60
C GLN A 141 2.11 11.97 -10.22
N GLY A 142 1.17 11.05 -10.24
CA GLY A 142 -0.12 11.28 -10.85
C GLY A 142 -1.23 10.51 -10.13
N VAL A 143 -2.41 11.10 -10.17
CA VAL A 143 -3.67 10.46 -9.82
C VAL A 143 -4.49 10.51 -11.10
N GLY A 144 -4.78 9.36 -11.66
CA GLY A 144 -5.55 9.25 -12.89
C GLY A 144 -7.04 9.28 -12.67
N THR A 145 -7.75 9.14 -13.78
CA THR A 145 -9.11 8.61 -13.82
C THR A 145 -9.06 7.08 -13.61
N VAL A 146 -10.20 6.38 -13.71
CA VAL A 146 -10.26 4.93 -13.48
C VAL A 146 -9.30 4.12 -14.37
N ASP A 147 -8.85 4.68 -15.50
CA ASP A 147 -8.10 3.96 -16.53
C ASP A 147 -6.71 4.53 -16.88
N GLN A 148 -6.30 5.72 -16.41
CA GLN A 148 -5.01 6.31 -16.76
C GLN A 148 -4.54 7.37 -15.77
N ALA A 149 -3.29 7.25 -15.29
CA ALA A 149 -2.57 8.32 -14.60
C ALA A 149 -1.59 8.98 -15.59
N PRO A 150 -1.72 10.29 -15.89
CA PRO A 150 -0.81 10.94 -16.82
C PRO A 150 0.61 10.99 -16.26
N VAL A 151 1.57 10.43 -17.01
CA VAL A 151 2.99 10.45 -16.67
C VAL A 151 3.73 11.33 -17.69
N TYR A 152 4.35 12.40 -17.20
CA TYR A 152 5.14 13.31 -18.04
C TYR A 152 6.63 13.00 -17.87
N VAL A 153 7.26 12.42 -18.89
CA VAL A 153 8.68 12.04 -18.91
C VAL A 153 9.58 13.18 -18.41
N ARG A 154 9.32 14.41 -18.87
CA ARG A 154 10.09 15.60 -18.45
C ARG A 154 10.04 15.82 -16.93
N GLU A 155 8.85 15.67 -16.32
CA GLU A 155 8.68 15.90 -14.87
C GLU A 155 9.32 14.77 -14.06
N VAL A 156 9.21 13.52 -14.52
CA VAL A 156 9.88 12.36 -13.93
C VAL A 156 11.39 12.58 -13.87
N LEU A 157 12.00 12.95 -14.98
CA LEU A 157 13.44 13.16 -15.07
C LEU A 157 13.91 14.42 -14.34
N ARG A 158 13.16 15.53 -14.44
CA ARG A 158 13.43 16.73 -13.64
C ARG A 158 13.50 16.37 -12.16
N ARG A 159 12.52 15.61 -11.68
CA ARG A 159 12.48 15.22 -10.27
C ARG A 159 13.61 14.29 -9.87
N ALA A 160 13.99 13.34 -10.73
CA ALA A 160 15.14 12.49 -10.51
C ALA A 160 16.45 13.30 -10.35
N LEU A 161 16.66 14.28 -11.21
CA LEU A 161 17.84 15.16 -11.15
C LEU A 161 17.85 16.04 -9.90
N GLU A 162 16.71 16.63 -9.52
CA GLU A 162 16.58 17.43 -8.28
C GLU A 162 16.94 16.62 -7.02
N LEU A 163 16.60 15.32 -7.00
CA LEU A 163 16.88 14.43 -5.88
C LEU A 163 18.30 13.81 -5.94
N GLY A 164 19.04 14.04 -7.02
CA GLY A 164 20.33 13.38 -7.27
C GLY A 164 20.19 11.87 -7.43
N ALA A 165 19.03 11.40 -7.92
CA ALA A 165 18.78 9.99 -8.15
C ALA A 165 19.52 9.50 -9.38
N SER A 166 20.23 8.39 -9.24
CA SER A 166 20.90 7.68 -10.36
C SER A 166 20.03 6.56 -10.90
N ASN A 167 19.11 6.06 -10.09
CA ASN A 167 18.24 4.95 -10.43
C ASN A 167 16.80 5.24 -10.01
N MET A 168 15.83 4.59 -10.64
CA MET A 168 14.43 4.64 -10.23
C MET A 168 13.72 3.32 -10.49
N ILE A 169 12.62 3.11 -9.75
CA ILE A 169 11.60 2.10 -10.03
C ILE A 169 10.29 2.84 -10.28
N MET A 170 9.62 2.50 -11.36
CA MET A 170 8.29 2.94 -11.68
C MET A 170 7.28 1.96 -11.07
N LEU A 171 6.18 2.45 -10.58
CA LEU A 171 5.17 1.64 -9.91
C LEU A 171 3.79 2.22 -10.18
N HIS A 172 2.83 1.38 -10.56
CA HIS A 172 1.42 1.75 -10.55
C HIS A 172 0.53 0.56 -10.18
N ASN A 173 -0.70 0.85 -9.79
CA ASN A 173 -1.71 -0.16 -9.50
C ASN A 173 -2.75 -0.20 -10.60
N HIS A 174 -3.27 -1.41 -10.86
CA HIS A 174 -4.46 -1.60 -11.67
C HIS A 174 -5.70 -1.82 -10.79
N PRO A 175 -6.64 -0.86 -10.74
CA PRO A 175 -7.87 -0.98 -9.95
C PRO A 175 -8.76 -2.18 -10.36
N SER A 176 -8.64 -2.64 -11.63
CA SER A 176 -9.29 -3.85 -12.12
C SER A 176 -8.88 -5.11 -11.34
N GLY A 177 -7.69 -5.08 -10.72
CA GLY A 177 -7.09 -6.20 -10.01
C GLY A 177 -6.19 -7.08 -10.88
N ASP A 178 -6.23 -6.97 -12.21
CA ASP A 178 -5.34 -7.67 -13.14
C ASP A 178 -4.07 -6.86 -13.38
N PRO A 179 -2.87 -7.34 -12.98
CA PRO A 179 -1.61 -6.61 -13.16
C PRO A 179 -1.02 -6.73 -14.57
N THR A 180 -1.75 -7.23 -15.54
CA THR A 180 -1.25 -7.35 -16.93
C THR A 180 -0.94 -5.97 -17.50
N PRO A 181 0.31 -5.73 -17.98
CA PRO A 181 0.71 -4.43 -18.48
C PRO A 181 -0.05 -4.10 -19.78
N SER A 182 -0.50 -2.86 -19.89
CA SER A 182 -1.03 -2.32 -21.12
C SER A 182 0.10 -1.94 -22.08
N ARG A 183 -0.24 -1.72 -23.35
CA ARG A 183 0.71 -1.19 -24.34
C ARG A 183 1.23 0.21 -23.93
N ALA A 184 0.36 1.02 -23.35
CA ALA A 184 0.72 2.37 -22.88
C ALA A 184 1.74 2.31 -21.73
N ASP A 185 1.66 1.34 -20.82
CA ASP A 185 2.63 1.14 -19.75
C ASP A 185 4.03 0.84 -20.27
N ILE A 186 4.09 -0.02 -21.29
CA ILE A 186 5.36 -0.36 -21.93
C ILE A 186 5.93 0.85 -22.68
N GLU A 187 5.09 1.55 -23.46
CA GLU A 187 5.51 2.72 -24.23
C GLU A 187 6.02 3.86 -23.33
N ILE A 188 5.30 4.20 -22.25
CA ILE A 188 5.75 5.26 -21.31
C ILE A 188 7.04 4.86 -20.60
N THR A 189 7.19 3.60 -20.24
CA THR A 189 8.40 3.10 -19.57
C THR A 189 9.61 3.24 -20.51
N ASN A 190 9.48 2.80 -21.76
CA ASN A 190 10.55 2.91 -22.75
C ASN A 190 10.93 4.38 -23.01
N ARG A 191 9.96 5.29 -23.10
CA ARG A 191 10.23 6.72 -23.24
C ARG A 191 11.00 7.30 -22.05
N VAL A 192 10.70 6.86 -20.81
CA VAL A 192 11.45 7.28 -19.63
C VAL A 192 12.88 6.72 -19.66
N ILE A 193 13.05 5.45 -20.06
CA ILE A 193 14.37 4.80 -20.20
C ILE A 193 15.22 5.57 -21.21
N GLU A 194 14.70 5.78 -22.43
CA GLU A 194 15.41 6.48 -23.50
C GLU A 194 15.84 7.88 -23.13
N ALA A 195 14.92 8.65 -22.52
CA ALA A 195 15.19 10.02 -22.12
C ALA A 195 16.09 10.11 -20.87
N GLY A 196 16.08 9.12 -19.99
CA GLY A 196 16.91 9.05 -18.78
C GLY A 196 18.36 8.67 -19.07
N GLN A 197 18.61 7.88 -20.10
CA GLN A 197 19.94 7.35 -20.43
C GLN A 197 21.00 8.45 -20.59
N PRO A 198 20.82 9.51 -21.40
CA PRO A 198 21.81 10.60 -21.54
C PRO A 198 21.96 11.44 -20.27
N LEU A 199 21.01 11.37 -19.34
CA LEU A 199 21.04 12.08 -18.06
C LEU A 199 21.64 11.24 -16.92
N GLY A 200 22.08 10.00 -17.19
CA GLY A 200 22.60 9.11 -16.18
C GLY A 200 21.55 8.57 -15.20
N VAL A 201 20.28 8.63 -15.57
CA VAL A 201 19.15 8.15 -14.76
C VAL A 201 18.64 6.83 -15.35
N LYS A 202 18.73 5.74 -14.57
CA LYS A 202 18.35 4.40 -15.02
C LYS A 202 17.03 3.95 -14.41
N VAL A 203 16.12 3.44 -15.22
CA VAL A 203 14.95 2.71 -14.75
C VAL A 203 15.35 1.26 -14.48
N HIS A 204 15.25 0.81 -13.23
CA HIS A 204 15.55 -0.56 -12.85
C HIS A 204 14.44 -1.53 -13.17
N ASP A 205 13.21 -1.09 -12.96
CA ASP A 205 12.01 -1.90 -13.25
C ASP A 205 10.78 -1.00 -13.31
N HIS A 206 9.69 -1.56 -13.85
CA HIS A 206 8.35 -1.03 -13.71
C HIS A 206 7.45 -2.14 -13.16
N LEU A 207 6.91 -1.89 -11.97
CA LEU A 207 6.07 -2.83 -11.23
C LEU A 207 4.61 -2.42 -11.37
N ILE A 208 3.76 -3.36 -11.71
CA ILE A 208 2.31 -3.20 -11.78
C ILE A 208 1.70 -4.06 -10.69
N ILE A 209 0.93 -3.44 -9.79
CA ILE A 209 0.29 -4.11 -8.65
C ILE A 209 -1.20 -4.26 -8.93
N GLY A 210 -1.68 -5.50 -8.83
CA GLY A 210 -3.10 -5.82 -8.88
C GLY A 210 -3.53 -6.62 -7.65
N LYS A 211 -4.82 -6.83 -7.47
CA LYS A 211 -5.35 -7.68 -6.39
C LYS A 211 -4.93 -9.14 -6.54
N SER A 212 -4.80 -9.63 -7.79
CA SER A 212 -4.38 -10.99 -8.10
C SER A 212 -2.86 -11.22 -8.04
N GLY A 213 -2.07 -10.16 -7.80
CA GLY A 213 -0.61 -10.27 -7.76
C GLY A 213 0.10 -9.04 -8.29
N HIS A 214 1.27 -9.24 -8.88
CA HIS A 214 2.08 -8.18 -9.49
C HIS A 214 2.72 -8.66 -10.79
N VAL A 215 3.13 -7.70 -11.61
CA VAL A 215 3.98 -7.92 -12.79
C VAL A 215 5.16 -6.96 -12.74
N SER A 216 6.36 -7.50 -13.01
CA SER A 216 7.58 -6.76 -13.31
C SER A 216 7.79 -6.77 -14.81
N LEU A 217 7.86 -5.60 -15.44
CA LEU A 217 8.12 -5.49 -16.89
C LEU A 217 9.48 -6.06 -17.23
N LYS A 218 10.48 -5.82 -16.37
CA LYS A 218 11.84 -6.38 -16.56
C LYS A 218 11.85 -7.90 -16.50
N SER A 219 11.18 -8.50 -15.50
CA SER A 219 11.13 -9.96 -15.39
C SER A 219 10.38 -10.62 -16.56
N LYS A 220 9.49 -9.87 -17.21
CA LYS A 220 8.79 -10.30 -18.43
C LYS A 220 9.59 -10.04 -19.71
N GLY A 221 10.75 -9.37 -19.65
CA GLY A 221 11.55 -9.01 -20.81
C GLY A 221 10.89 -7.96 -21.72
N LEU A 222 10.06 -7.08 -21.12
CA LEU A 222 9.34 -6.03 -21.86
C LEU A 222 10.11 -4.70 -21.87
N ILE A 223 11.14 -4.59 -21.04
CA ILE A 223 12.08 -3.45 -20.93
C ILE A 223 13.50 -3.94 -20.71
#